data_cf9038f58c89fac5f0910f7a3c9c495f
#
_entry.id   cf9038f58c89fac5f0910f7a3c9c495f
#
_cell.length_a   1.000
_cell.length_b   1.000
_cell.length_c   1.000
_cell.angle_alpha   90.00
_cell.angle_beta   90.00
_cell.angle_gamma   90.00
#
_symmetry.space_group_name_H-M   'P 1'
#
loop_
_entity.id
_entity.type
_entity.pdbx_description
1 polymer ?
#
loop_
_entity_poly.entity_id
_entity_poly.type
_entity_poly.pdbx_seq_one_letter_code
_entity_poly.pdbx_strand_id
1 'polypeptide(L)'
;RLATLKKIDPEVLRRVDQAMSEKVKNSNTSKSDSIDGRGALADILKKMSPESEKNILSMLSDTDPDLGVDLRQRLFTVDDVINCDDRVIQEKLHQMSEIEIAYLIAGKSQDFRDKIFKNISKGRGDIVLEEENLHKPMLKKDCETVTAEFFSYLRRKWEAGELRIIGRDDEQYV
;
A
#
# COMPACT_ATOMS: atom_id res chain seq x y z
N ARG A 1 -34.58 17.06 -42.72
CA ARG A 1 -33.93 16.33 -43.82
C ARG A 1 -32.97 15.31 -43.21
N LEU A 2 -33.46 14.09 -43.03
CA LEU A 2 -32.71 12.92 -42.66
C LEU A 2 -31.97 12.44 -43.90
N ALA A 3 -30.67 12.64 -43.94
CA ALA A 3 -29.80 12.16 -45.02
C ALA A 3 -29.48 10.68 -44.75
N THR A 4 -30.00 9.83 -45.60
CA THR A 4 -29.47 8.58 -46.13
C THR A 4 -28.38 7.88 -45.31
N LEU A 5 -28.77 6.98 -44.45
CA LEU A 5 -27.92 5.87 -44.02
C LEU A 5 -27.68 4.97 -45.25
N LYS A 6 -26.52 5.12 -45.90
CA LYS A 6 -26.04 4.11 -46.85
C LYS A 6 -25.96 2.79 -46.10
N LYS A 7 -26.64 1.77 -46.63
CA LYS A 7 -26.47 0.39 -46.17
C LYS A 7 -24.97 0.07 -46.22
N ILE A 8 -24.37 -0.06 -45.04
CA ILE A 8 -23.01 -0.52 -44.94
C ILE A 8 -22.99 -1.98 -45.36
N ASP A 9 -22.15 -2.31 -46.32
CA ASP A 9 -21.96 -3.66 -46.82
C ASP A 9 -21.60 -4.60 -45.66
N PRO A 10 -22.33 -5.70 -45.45
CA PRO A 10 -22.04 -6.67 -44.41
C PRO A 10 -20.59 -7.19 -44.43
N GLU A 11 -19.95 -7.18 -45.58
CA GLU A 11 -18.56 -7.60 -45.74
C GLU A 11 -17.58 -6.56 -45.16
N VAL A 12 -17.92 -5.28 -45.24
CA VAL A 12 -17.14 -4.19 -44.62
C VAL A 12 -17.25 -4.25 -43.11
N LEU A 13 -18.43 -4.52 -42.57
CA LEU A 13 -18.64 -4.72 -41.12
C LEU A 13 -17.84 -5.92 -40.61
N ARG A 14 -17.82 -7.02 -41.33
CA ARG A 14 -17.01 -8.20 -40.97
C ARG A 14 -15.50 -7.90 -40.96
N ARG A 15 -15.00 -7.16 -41.94
CA ARG A 15 -13.58 -6.76 -41.99
C ARG A 15 -13.20 -5.79 -40.86
N VAL A 16 -14.08 -4.87 -40.50
CA VAL A 16 -13.87 -3.97 -39.38
C VAL A 16 -13.87 -4.73 -38.06
N ASP A 17 -14.80 -5.66 -37.86
CA ASP A 17 -14.88 -6.52 -36.69
C ASP A 17 -13.64 -7.41 -36.54
N GLN A 18 -13.18 -7.97 -37.66
CA GLN A 18 -11.98 -8.81 -37.69
C GLN A 18 -10.71 -7.99 -37.41
N ALA A 19 -10.58 -6.79 -37.98
CA ALA A 19 -9.45 -5.91 -37.74
C ALA A 19 -9.45 -5.33 -36.31
N MET A 20 -10.62 -5.06 -35.73
CA MET A 20 -10.75 -4.67 -34.33
C MET A 20 -10.41 -5.83 -33.41
N SER A 21 -10.88 -7.04 -33.67
CA SER A 21 -10.57 -8.25 -32.91
C SER A 21 -9.08 -8.60 -32.94
N GLU A 22 -8.41 -8.43 -34.08
CA GLU A 22 -6.96 -8.59 -34.19
C GLU A 22 -6.19 -7.48 -33.48
N LYS A 23 -6.63 -6.23 -33.51
CA LYS A 23 -6.04 -5.13 -32.76
C LYS A 23 -6.20 -5.32 -31.25
N VAL A 24 -7.34 -5.77 -30.78
CA VAL A 24 -7.58 -6.09 -29.36
C VAL A 24 -6.73 -7.28 -28.91
N LYS A 25 -6.56 -8.32 -29.76
CA LYS A 25 -5.66 -9.45 -29.47
C LYS A 25 -4.19 -9.04 -29.46
N ASN A 26 -3.76 -8.18 -30.38
CA ASN A 26 -2.38 -7.70 -30.47
C ASN A 26 -2.05 -6.58 -29.46
N SER A 27 -3.03 -5.84 -28.95
CA SER A 27 -2.83 -4.90 -27.84
C SER A 27 -2.71 -5.62 -26.48
N ASN A 28 -3.16 -6.87 -26.38
CA ASN A 28 -2.90 -7.70 -25.19
C ASN A 28 -1.47 -8.29 -25.14
N THR A 29 -0.65 -8.12 -26.19
CA THR A 29 0.74 -8.61 -26.23
C THR A 29 1.80 -7.50 -26.24
N SER A 30 1.45 -6.26 -26.48
CA SER A 30 2.33 -5.13 -26.13
C SER A 30 2.05 -4.76 -24.68
N LYS A 31 3.10 -4.77 -23.82
CA LYS A 31 3.09 -4.29 -22.44
C LYS A 31 2.02 -3.20 -22.28
N SER A 32 0.79 -3.58 -21.94
CA SER A 32 -0.11 -2.64 -21.34
C SER A 32 0.57 -2.28 -20.02
N ASP A 33 0.98 -1.05 -19.87
CA ASP A 33 1.00 -0.44 -18.55
C ASP A 33 -0.40 -0.73 -18.02
N SER A 34 -0.54 -1.81 -17.28
CA SER A 34 -1.77 -2.11 -16.58
C SER A 34 -1.91 -0.92 -15.63
N ILE A 35 -2.83 -0.04 -15.98
CA ILE A 35 -3.18 1.08 -15.10
C ILE A 35 -3.50 0.40 -13.77
N ASP A 36 -2.63 0.59 -12.78
CA ASP A 36 -2.89 0.09 -11.43
C ASP A 36 -4.07 0.89 -10.85
N GLY A 37 -5.26 0.49 -11.28
CA GLY A 37 -6.50 1.15 -10.85
C GLY A 37 -6.67 1.14 -9.33
N ARG A 38 -6.12 0.12 -8.66
CA ARG A 38 -6.12 0.05 -7.19
C ARG A 38 -5.15 1.05 -6.58
N GLY A 39 -3.96 1.23 -7.17
CA GLY A 39 -3.02 2.27 -6.77
C GLY A 39 -3.59 3.67 -6.98
N ALA A 40 -4.17 3.94 -8.14
CA ALA A 40 -4.82 5.23 -8.42
C ALA A 40 -5.97 5.52 -7.44
N LEU A 41 -6.77 4.51 -7.10
CA LEU A 41 -7.84 4.65 -6.11
C LEU A 41 -7.27 4.91 -4.70
N ALA A 42 -6.21 4.22 -4.30
CA ALA A 42 -5.54 4.48 -3.03
C ALA A 42 -4.98 5.92 -2.95
N ASP A 43 -4.39 6.42 -4.04
CA ASP A 43 -3.88 7.80 -4.10
C ASP A 43 -5.00 8.86 -4.02
N ILE A 44 -6.19 8.55 -4.54
CA ILE A 44 -7.36 9.42 -4.41
C ILE A 44 -7.83 9.40 -2.95
N LEU A 45 -7.97 8.22 -2.35
CA LEU A 45 -8.43 8.06 -0.97
C LEU A 45 -7.51 8.79 0.03
N LYS A 46 -6.19 8.72 -0.15
CA LYS A 46 -5.21 9.46 0.68
C LYS A 46 -5.40 10.97 0.70
N LYS A 47 -6.01 11.55 -0.34
CA LYS A 47 -6.26 12.99 -0.45
C LYS A 47 -7.60 13.42 0.13
N MET A 48 -8.41 12.47 0.58
CA MET A 48 -9.72 12.73 1.19
C MET A 48 -9.57 12.95 2.70
N SER A 49 -10.64 13.46 3.33
CA SER A 49 -10.68 13.52 4.79
C SER A 49 -10.67 12.09 5.38
N PRO A 50 -10.10 11.86 6.56
CA PRO A 50 -10.02 10.55 7.20
C PRO A 50 -11.39 9.88 7.37
N GLU A 51 -12.43 10.67 7.65
CA GLU A 51 -13.80 10.20 7.78
C GLU A 51 -14.36 9.69 6.44
N SER A 52 -14.14 10.44 5.35
CA SER A 52 -14.58 10.05 4.00
C SER A 52 -13.83 8.81 3.52
N GLU A 53 -12.51 8.74 3.77
CA GLU A 53 -11.68 7.57 3.47
C GLU A 53 -12.22 6.33 4.17
N LYS A 54 -12.49 6.41 5.48
CA LYS A 54 -13.00 5.31 6.29
C LYS A 54 -14.37 4.82 5.79
N ASN A 55 -15.28 5.74 5.47
CA ASN A 55 -16.61 5.41 4.98
C ASN A 55 -16.55 4.70 3.62
N ILE A 56 -15.72 5.19 2.68
CA ILE A 56 -15.57 4.58 1.35
C ILE A 56 -14.90 3.20 1.48
N LEU A 57 -13.86 3.07 2.32
CA LEU A 57 -13.20 1.79 2.55
C LEU A 57 -14.15 0.75 3.16
N SER A 58 -15.04 1.17 4.07
CA SER A 58 -16.06 0.28 4.63
C SER A 58 -17.00 -0.22 3.54
N MET A 59 -17.56 0.69 2.73
CA MET A 59 -18.46 0.34 1.63
C MET A 59 -17.80 -0.58 0.60
N LEU A 60 -16.54 -0.31 0.24
CA LEU A 60 -15.78 -1.13 -0.70
C LEU A 60 -15.49 -2.52 -0.11
N SER A 61 -15.16 -2.61 1.19
CA SER A 61 -14.90 -3.88 1.86
C SER A 61 -16.15 -4.75 1.98
N ASP A 62 -17.34 -4.14 2.10
CA ASP A 62 -18.61 -4.85 2.13
C ASP A 62 -18.97 -5.42 0.74
N THR A 63 -18.54 -4.76 -0.33
CA THR A 63 -18.83 -5.15 -1.72
C THR A 63 -17.75 -6.10 -2.27
N ASP A 64 -16.48 -5.83 -2.00
CA ASP A 64 -15.32 -6.61 -2.42
C ASP A 64 -14.28 -6.63 -1.27
N PRO A 65 -14.30 -7.67 -0.43
CA PRO A 65 -13.38 -7.80 0.71
C PRO A 65 -11.90 -7.78 0.30
N ASP A 66 -11.55 -8.40 -0.83
CA ASP A 66 -10.17 -8.47 -1.31
C ASP A 66 -9.67 -7.09 -1.74
N LEU A 67 -10.50 -6.29 -2.41
CA LEU A 67 -10.19 -4.92 -2.75
C LEU A 67 -10.05 -4.06 -1.49
N GLY A 68 -10.92 -4.24 -0.51
CA GLY A 68 -10.85 -3.55 0.78
C GLY A 68 -9.54 -3.81 1.51
N VAL A 69 -9.07 -5.06 1.54
CA VAL A 69 -7.79 -5.45 2.16
C VAL A 69 -6.61 -4.82 1.40
N ASP A 70 -6.58 -4.92 0.07
CA ASP A 70 -5.51 -4.38 -0.76
C ASP A 70 -5.40 -2.85 -0.63
N LEU A 71 -6.53 -2.14 -0.68
CA LEU A 71 -6.56 -0.69 -0.50
C LEU A 71 -6.06 -0.26 0.89
N ARG A 72 -6.49 -0.95 1.97
CA ARG A 72 -5.98 -0.68 3.31
C ARG A 72 -4.47 -0.88 3.43
N GLN A 73 -3.92 -1.88 2.73
CA GLN A 73 -2.46 -2.09 2.70
C GLN A 73 -1.73 -0.93 1.99
N ARG A 74 -2.29 -0.43 0.89
CA ARG A 74 -1.71 0.68 0.11
C ARG A 74 -1.85 2.04 0.79
N LEU A 75 -2.88 2.20 1.62
CA LEU A 75 -3.15 3.45 2.32
C LEU A 75 -2.23 3.69 3.51
N PHE A 76 -1.69 2.64 4.13
CA PHE A 76 -0.76 2.75 5.23
C PHE A 76 0.68 2.57 4.74
N THR A 77 1.47 3.62 4.75
CA THR A 77 2.78 3.71 4.11
C THR A 77 3.92 3.85 5.11
N VAL A 78 5.16 3.82 4.61
CA VAL A 78 6.38 4.09 5.40
C VAL A 78 6.32 5.48 6.03
N ASP A 79 5.83 6.48 5.30
CA ASP A 79 5.69 7.85 5.80
C ASP A 79 4.71 7.94 6.98
N ASP A 80 3.64 7.15 6.95
CA ASP A 80 2.70 7.06 8.08
C ASP A 80 3.40 6.50 9.32
N VAL A 81 4.28 5.49 9.17
CA VAL A 81 5.07 4.95 10.28
C VAL A 81 6.03 5.99 10.86
N ILE A 82 6.71 6.75 9.99
CA ILE A 82 7.65 7.81 10.41
C ILE A 82 6.91 8.89 11.21
N ASN A 83 5.70 9.24 10.78
CA ASN A 83 4.90 10.33 11.36
C ASN A 83 3.93 9.88 12.47
N CYS A 84 3.88 8.59 12.80
CA CYS A 84 2.97 8.12 13.83
C CYS A 84 3.52 8.28 15.26
N ASP A 85 2.62 8.16 16.23
CA ASP A 85 2.92 8.16 17.68
C ASP A 85 3.93 7.07 18.03
N ASP A 86 4.95 7.44 18.79
CA ASP A 86 6.02 6.54 19.24
C ASP A 86 5.53 5.44 20.17
N ARG A 87 4.46 5.66 20.93
CA ARG A 87 3.95 4.74 21.95
C ARG A 87 3.55 3.38 21.35
N VAL A 88 2.79 3.39 20.28
CA VAL A 88 2.30 2.16 19.64
C VAL A 88 3.45 1.42 18.92
N ILE A 89 4.41 2.16 18.36
CA ILE A 89 5.64 1.58 17.82
C ILE A 89 6.41 0.85 18.92
N GLN A 90 6.62 1.48 20.07
CA GLN A 90 7.32 0.88 21.21
C GLN A 90 6.60 -0.40 21.67
N GLU A 91 5.28 -0.35 21.82
CA GLU A 91 4.47 -1.52 22.20
C GLU A 91 4.71 -2.71 21.25
N LYS A 92 4.69 -2.47 19.94
CA LYS A 92 4.96 -3.53 18.95
C LYS A 92 6.40 -4.01 18.99
N LEU A 93 7.37 -3.10 19.06
CA LEU A 93 8.80 -3.46 19.11
C LEU A 93 9.15 -4.26 20.37
N HIS A 94 8.47 -4.05 21.50
CA HIS A 94 8.64 -4.87 22.69
C HIS A 94 8.22 -6.33 22.50
N GLN A 95 7.32 -6.60 21.58
CA GLN A 95 6.83 -7.94 21.28
C GLN A 95 7.69 -8.67 20.23
N MET A 96 8.58 -7.94 19.55
CA MET A 96 9.46 -8.46 18.49
C MET A 96 10.82 -8.86 19.06
N SER A 97 11.41 -9.90 18.49
CA SER A 97 12.81 -10.26 18.73
C SER A 97 13.77 -9.34 17.98
N GLU A 98 15.03 -9.32 18.37
CA GLU A 98 16.07 -8.49 17.74
C GLU A 98 16.28 -8.86 16.28
N ILE A 99 16.22 -10.13 15.95
CA ILE A 99 16.29 -10.60 14.56
C ILE A 99 15.10 -10.17 13.71
N GLU A 100 13.88 -10.18 14.26
CA GLU A 100 12.69 -9.65 13.55
C GLU A 100 12.82 -8.15 13.30
N ILE A 101 13.38 -7.39 14.25
CA ILE A 101 13.64 -5.96 14.06
C ILE A 101 14.74 -5.77 13.00
N ALA A 102 15.76 -6.62 12.97
CA ALA A 102 16.79 -6.59 11.92
C ALA A 102 16.17 -6.82 10.52
N TYR A 103 15.26 -7.80 10.37
CA TYR A 103 14.50 -7.99 9.12
C TYR A 103 13.63 -6.79 8.77
N LEU A 104 12.99 -6.17 9.78
CA LEU A 104 12.12 -5.00 9.59
C LEU A 104 12.87 -3.82 9.00
N ILE A 105 14.10 -3.54 9.47
CA ILE A 105 14.90 -2.38 9.05
C ILE A 105 15.75 -2.66 7.80
N ALA A 106 15.91 -3.92 7.39
CA ALA A 106 16.73 -4.30 6.25
C ALA A 106 16.21 -3.66 4.95
N GLY A 107 17.09 -2.93 4.26
CA GLY A 107 16.76 -2.26 3.00
C GLY A 107 15.79 -1.10 3.11
N LYS A 108 15.48 -0.62 4.31
CA LYS A 108 14.62 0.54 4.52
C LYS A 108 15.42 1.85 4.49
N SER A 109 14.69 2.98 4.28
CA SER A 109 15.26 4.32 4.33
C SER A 109 15.84 4.65 5.69
N GLN A 110 16.78 5.61 5.74
CA GLN A 110 17.40 6.02 7.00
C GLN A 110 16.36 6.58 7.98
N ASP A 111 15.42 7.39 7.51
CA ASP A 111 14.36 7.97 8.34
C ASP A 111 13.51 6.89 9.03
N PHE A 112 13.17 5.82 8.31
CA PHE A 112 12.47 4.68 8.90
C PHE A 112 13.31 3.96 9.94
N ARG A 113 14.59 3.71 9.65
CA ARG A 113 15.52 3.09 10.58
C ARG A 113 15.67 3.93 11.85
N ASP A 114 15.85 5.23 11.70
CA ASP A 114 15.98 6.18 12.82
C ASP A 114 14.72 6.18 13.69
N LYS A 115 13.53 6.12 13.05
CA LYS A 115 12.25 5.99 13.78
C LYS A 115 12.22 4.70 14.61
N ILE A 116 12.65 3.58 14.08
CA ILE A 116 12.70 2.30 14.82
C ILE A 116 13.72 2.36 15.96
N PHE A 117 14.95 2.82 15.68
CA PHE A 117 16.00 2.90 16.69
C PHE A 117 15.71 3.88 17.82
N LYS A 118 15.02 5.00 17.53
CA LYS A 118 14.53 5.94 18.56
C LYS A 118 13.58 5.27 19.54
N ASN A 119 12.89 4.23 19.14
CA ASN A 119 11.84 3.55 19.91
C ASN A 119 12.29 2.26 20.60
N ILE A 120 13.60 1.97 20.60
CA ILE A 120 14.22 0.88 21.36
C ILE A 120 15.40 1.42 22.17
N SER A 121 15.85 0.67 23.19
CA SER A 121 17.04 1.05 23.95
C SER A 121 18.31 0.94 23.10
N LYS A 122 19.34 1.74 23.43
CA LYS A 122 20.63 1.70 22.73
C LYS A 122 21.22 0.30 22.68
N GLY A 123 21.27 -0.40 23.84
CA GLY A 123 21.81 -1.75 23.88
C GLY A 123 21.04 -2.75 23.01
N ARG A 124 19.71 -2.61 22.93
CA ARG A 124 18.90 -3.43 22.04
C ARG A 124 19.17 -3.07 20.57
N GLY A 125 19.35 -1.79 20.28
CA GLY A 125 19.75 -1.33 18.94
C GLY A 125 21.08 -1.89 18.48
N ASP A 126 22.07 -1.96 19.36
CA ASP A 126 23.39 -2.55 19.05
C ASP A 126 23.25 -4.05 18.70
N ILE A 127 22.43 -4.80 19.44
CA ILE A 127 22.14 -6.22 19.13
C ILE A 127 21.41 -6.36 17.78
N VAL A 128 20.44 -5.51 17.49
CA VAL A 128 19.72 -5.51 16.20
C VAL A 128 20.67 -5.29 15.03
N LEU A 129 21.65 -4.39 15.16
CA LEU A 129 22.67 -4.16 14.13
C LEU A 129 23.62 -5.36 13.96
N GLU A 130 23.97 -6.03 15.06
CA GLU A 130 24.75 -7.26 15.02
C GLU A 130 23.97 -8.36 14.30
N GLU A 131 22.69 -8.59 14.63
CA GLU A 131 21.83 -9.56 13.96
C GLU A 131 21.67 -9.23 12.46
N GLU A 132 21.47 -7.95 12.10
CA GLU A 132 21.43 -7.53 10.70
C GLU A 132 22.71 -7.92 9.96
N ASN A 133 23.88 -7.72 10.56
CA ASN A 133 25.17 -8.03 9.93
C ASN A 133 25.44 -9.54 9.83
N LEU A 134 25.05 -10.31 10.84
CA LEU A 134 25.23 -11.77 10.86
C LEU A 134 24.36 -12.47 9.81
N HIS A 135 23.17 -11.93 9.53
CA HIS A 135 22.20 -12.54 8.62
C HIS A 135 22.23 -11.98 7.19
N LYS A 136 23.16 -11.07 6.87
CA LYS A 136 23.35 -10.59 5.49
C LYS A 136 24.00 -11.67 4.62
N PRO A 137 23.51 -11.88 3.38
CA PRO A 137 22.36 -11.24 2.73
C PRO A 137 21.02 -11.82 3.21
N MET A 138 20.10 -10.95 3.65
CA MET A 138 18.75 -11.34 4.09
C MET A 138 17.84 -11.66 2.90
N LEU A 139 16.97 -12.66 3.04
CA LEU A 139 15.98 -12.97 2.02
C LEU A 139 14.90 -11.88 2.00
N LYS A 140 14.66 -11.34 0.81
CA LYS A 140 13.65 -10.27 0.60
C LYS A 140 12.27 -10.69 1.12
N LYS A 141 11.88 -11.95 0.90
CA LYS A 141 10.59 -12.50 1.35
C LYS A 141 10.42 -12.41 2.88
N ASP A 142 11.47 -12.70 3.64
CA ASP A 142 11.40 -12.68 5.11
C ASP A 142 11.28 -11.23 5.61
N CYS A 143 12.04 -10.31 5.01
CA CYS A 143 11.91 -8.87 5.29
C CYS A 143 10.52 -8.34 4.95
N GLU A 144 9.92 -8.76 3.82
CA GLU A 144 8.57 -8.38 3.42
C GLU A 144 7.52 -8.93 4.38
N THR A 145 7.65 -10.18 4.83
CA THR A 145 6.72 -10.79 5.79
C THR A 145 6.71 -10.02 7.10
N VAL A 146 7.87 -9.79 7.70
CA VAL A 146 7.98 -9.05 8.97
C VAL A 146 7.47 -7.60 8.81
N THR A 147 7.80 -6.96 7.68
CA THR A 147 7.30 -5.61 7.37
C THR A 147 5.77 -5.60 7.27
N ALA A 148 5.17 -6.56 6.58
CA ALA A 148 3.72 -6.65 6.42
C ALA A 148 3.00 -6.87 7.76
N GLU A 149 3.54 -7.70 8.64
CA GLU A 149 3.01 -7.94 9.98
C GLU A 149 3.08 -6.68 10.86
N PHE A 150 4.23 -5.97 10.84
CA PHE A 150 4.42 -4.74 11.57
C PHE A 150 3.45 -3.65 11.10
N PHE A 151 3.34 -3.45 9.79
CA PHE A 151 2.41 -2.48 9.21
C PHE A 151 0.95 -2.85 9.47
N SER A 152 0.60 -4.13 9.40
CA SER A 152 -0.75 -4.61 9.71
C SER A 152 -1.14 -4.34 11.17
N TYR A 153 -0.18 -4.48 12.09
CA TYR A 153 -0.41 -4.16 13.50
C TYR A 153 -0.69 -2.67 13.71
N LEU A 154 0.19 -1.80 13.18
CA LEU A 154 0.04 -0.34 13.31
C LEU A 154 -1.24 0.15 12.65
N ARG A 155 -1.57 -0.36 11.47
CA ARG A 155 -2.80 -0.01 10.77
C ARG A 155 -4.05 -0.37 11.59
N ARG A 156 -4.12 -1.57 12.18
CA ARG A 156 -5.24 -1.96 13.05
C ARG A 156 -5.39 -1.00 14.24
N LYS A 157 -4.28 -0.57 14.83
CA LYS A 157 -4.28 0.40 15.93
C LYS A 157 -4.77 1.78 15.45
N TRP A 158 -4.39 2.20 14.25
CA TRP A 158 -4.88 3.44 13.65
C TRP A 158 -6.38 3.37 13.31
N GLU A 159 -6.85 2.29 12.71
CA GLU A 159 -8.27 2.06 12.42
C GLU A 159 -9.14 2.03 13.71
N ALA A 160 -8.56 1.56 14.82
CA ALA A 160 -9.19 1.57 16.14
C ALA A 160 -9.14 2.95 16.84
N GLY A 161 -8.45 3.95 16.26
CA GLY A 161 -8.25 5.26 16.87
C GLY A 161 -7.22 5.28 18.02
N GLU A 162 -6.45 4.21 18.18
CA GLU A 162 -5.42 4.06 19.23
C GLU A 162 -4.04 4.59 18.79
N LEU A 163 -3.85 4.83 17.49
CA LEU A 163 -2.65 5.39 16.87
C LEU A 163 -2.99 6.69 16.17
N ARG A 164 -2.18 7.74 16.35
CA ARG A 164 -2.28 9.01 15.63
C ARG A 164 -1.14 9.16 14.64
N ILE A 165 -1.45 9.72 13.47
CA ILE A 165 -0.49 10.02 12.42
C ILE A 165 -0.48 11.55 12.23
N ILE A 166 0.67 12.18 12.52
CA ILE A 166 0.86 13.62 12.39
C ILE A 166 0.69 14.01 10.92
N GLY A 167 -0.10 15.05 10.67
CA GLY A 167 -0.40 15.54 9.32
C GLY A 167 -1.54 14.82 8.60
N ARG A 168 -2.06 13.71 9.17
CA ARG A 168 -3.21 12.97 8.63
C ARG A 168 -4.42 13.03 9.57
N ASP A 169 -4.17 12.94 10.87
CA ASP A 169 -5.21 12.97 11.92
C ASP A 169 -5.30 14.35 12.59
N ASP A 170 -4.56 15.35 12.09
CA ASP A 170 -4.64 16.71 12.62
C ASP A 170 -6.00 17.31 12.25
N GLU A 171 -6.87 17.47 13.24
CA GLU A 171 -8.09 18.25 13.10
C GLU A 171 -7.70 19.68 12.69
N GLN A 172 -8.14 20.13 11.53
CA GLN A 172 -8.07 21.53 11.14
C GLN A 172 -9.02 22.31 12.06
N TYR A 173 -8.50 22.86 13.14
CA TYR A 173 -9.20 23.89 13.88
C TYR A 173 -9.21 25.18 13.04
N VAL A 174 -10.40 25.57 12.62
CA VAL A 174 -10.65 26.87 11.97
C VAL A 174 -10.98 27.90 13.03
#